data_b18630c8710afe12a11341edc52aec48
#
_entry.id   b18630c8710afe12a11341edc52aec48
#
_cell.length_a   1.000
_cell.length_b   1.000
_cell.length_c   1.000
_cell.angle_alpha   90.00
_cell.angle_beta   90.00
_cell.angle_gamma   90.00
#
_symmetry.space_group_name_H-M   'P 1'
#
loop_
_entity.id
_entity.type
_entity.pdbx_description
1 polymer ?
#
loop_
_entity_poly.entity_id
_entity_poly.type
_entity_poly.pdbx_seq_one_letter_code
_entity_poly.pdbx_strand_id
1 'polypeptide(L)'
;MWFRRDLRLIDNPALLAAIEAGEEIVPVFILDPKLIEITGAKGLAYLAESLRNLDQSLGNKLHICTGNHVDVLNELKKKYDATSVHIASEYDQYALERDARIESAGIELTRTGSPYAVAPGRVKKPSDATNYRVYTPFYRGWLLHGWRAPVAAPKVIKAVTPDEKYRNFPTWQPPKGTEIFAAGEKAAHDRFKKFKAKGLDAYDETRNFAGIDGTSKMSTHLTWGEIHPRTLLAGLGESKAHDTFRKEIAWREFYADVLHNYPHTDKDYYAPQFANMRYDEPGEKFKVWCEGKTGYPFVDAGMRQLVKEGWMHNRVRMVVASFLAKDLHIEWQHGALFFEEHLVDFDIASNAHGWQWTAGCGTDASPYYRVFNPIEQGKRFDENGDYIRKYVPELAHLSADEIHEPWDSADGYKHGYAKKIVEHATERIESLARLEEIKVRNTE
;
A
#
# COMPACT_ATOMS: atom_id res chain seq x y z
N MET A 1 20.54 -11.81 11.62
CA MET A 1 19.71 -11.17 10.55
C MET A 1 18.30 -10.89 11.10
N TRP A 2 17.93 -9.62 11.21
CA TRP A 2 16.61 -9.20 11.66
C TRP A 2 15.74 -8.84 10.44
N PHE A 3 14.81 -9.73 10.10
CA PHE A 3 13.83 -9.51 9.03
C PHE A 3 12.74 -8.54 9.48
N ARG A 4 12.30 -7.67 8.54
CA ARG A 4 11.24 -6.67 8.78
C ARG A 4 10.29 -6.64 7.59
N ARG A 5 10.39 -5.65 6.68
CA ARG A 5 9.66 -5.58 5.41
C ARG A 5 10.48 -6.18 4.26
N ASP A 6 11.09 -7.33 4.49
CA ASP A 6 11.96 -8.03 3.55
C ASP A 6 11.85 -9.56 3.71
N LEU A 7 10.61 -10.07 3.80
CA LEU A 7 10.27 -11.47 4.10
C LEU A 7 10.54 -12.40 2.90
N ARG A 8 11.82 -12.45 2.47
CA ARG A 8 12.27 -13.22 1.30
C ARG A 8 13.75 -13.60 1.41
N LEU A 9 14.16 -14.55 0.58
CA LEU A 9 15.58 -14.94 0.41
C LEU A 9 16.18 -14.35 -0.87
N ILE A 10 15.41 -14.28 -1.98
CA ILE A 10 15.87 -13.74 -3.27
C ILE A 10 15.96 -12.22 -3.19
N ASP A 11 17.06 -11.67 -3.70
CA ASP A 11 17.34 -10.25 -3.72
C ASP A 11 17.25 -9.59 -2.32
N ASN A 12 17.78 -10.27 -1.30
CA ASN A 12 17.88 -9.77 0.06
C ASN A 12 19.36 -9.50 0.44
N PRO A 13 19.84 -8.28 0.20
CA PRO A 13 21.23 -7.91 0.50
C PRO A 13 21.58 -7.93 1.98
N ALA A 14 20.62 -7.64 2.87
CA ALA A 14 20.86 -7.69 4.30
C ALA A 14 21.11 -9.14 4.77
N LEU A 15 20.36 -10.10 4.22
CA LEU A 15 20.60 -11.51 4.47
C LEU A 15 21.98 -11.95 3.97
N LEU A 16 22.37 -11.54 2.75
CA LEU A 16 23.70 -11.87 2.22
C LEU A 16 24.81 -11.28 3.07
N ALA A 17 24.70 -10.01 3.47
CA ALA A 17 25.67 -9.37 4.34
C ALA A 17 25.77 -10.05 5.72
N ALA A 18 24.65 -10.52 6.27
CA ALA A 18 24.64 -11.28 7.51
C ALA A 18 25.37 -12.63 7.38
N ILE A 19 25.17 -13.32 6.26
CA ILE A 19 25.86 -14.62 5.96
C ILE A 19 27.36 -14.41 5.74
N GLU A 20 27.75 -13.31 5.10
CA GLU A 20 29.17 -12.97 4.88
C GLU A 20 29.90 -12.56 6.16
N ALA A 21 29.19 -11.98 7.12
CA ALA A 21 29.76 -11.48 8.37
C ALA A 21 29.98 -12.55 9.43
N GLY A 22 29.37 -13.73 9.33
CA GLY A 22 29.46 -14.78 10.36
C GLY A 22 29.41 -16.20 9.80
N GLU A 23 29.85 -17.17 10.61
CA GLU A 23 29.78 -18.58 10.25
C GLU A 23 28.33 -19.11 10.25
N GLU A 24 27.52 -18.59 11.16
CA GLU A 24 26.09 -18.88 11.29
C GLU A 24 25.31 -17.59 11.52
N ILE A 25 24.04 -17.58 11.12
CA ILE A 25 23.13 -16.46 11.39
C ILE A 25 22.01 -16.88 12.35
N VAL A 26 21.50 -15.90 13.11
CA VAL A 26 20.26 -16.01 13.88
C VAL A 26 19.18 -15.23 13.09
N PRO A 27 18.37 -15.89 12.23
CA PRO A 27 17.27 -15.22 11.56
C PRO A 27 16.15 -14.94 12.57
N VAL A 28 15.76 -13.67 12.71
CA VAL A 28 14.75 -13.25 13.69
C VAL A 28 13.72 -12.33 13.05
N PHE A 29 12.48 -12.47 13.48
CA PHE A 29 11.41 -11.50 13.31
C PHE A 29 10.90 -11.06 14.68
N ILE A 30 10.81 -9.76 14.90
CA ILE A 30 10.31 -9.20 16.17
C ILE A 30 8.89 -8.71 15.94
N LEU A 31 7.93 -9.34 16.61
CA LEU A 31 6.54 -8.91 16.67
C LEU A 31 6.47 -7.66 17.56
N ASP A 32 6.42 -6.50 16.90
CA ASP A 32 6.36 -5.20 17.56
C ASP A 32 4.95 -4.92 18.06
N PRO A 33 4.72 -4.77 19.38
CA PRO A 33 3.38 -4.55 19.92
C PRO A 33 2.67 -3.32 19.33
N LYS A 34 3.42 -2.23 19.03
CA LYS A 34 2.84 -1.01 18.44
C LYS A 34 2.34 -1.24 17.01
N LEU A 35 3.11 -1.97 16.21
CA LEU A 35 2.70 -2.29 14.84
C LEU A 35 1.54 -3.29 14.84
N ILE A 36 1.52 -4.23 15.77
CA ILE A 36 0.39 -5.17 15.93
C ILE A 36 -0.90 -4.43 16.26
N GLU A 37 -0.84 -3.43 17.14
CA GLU A 37 -2.01 -2.65 17.57
C GLU A 37 -2.67 -1.89 16.42
N ILE A 38 -1.88 -1.32 15.50
CA ILE A 38 -2.39 -0.53 14.36
C ILE A 38 -2.66 -1.36 13.11
N THR A 39 -2.10 -2.56 13.01
CA THR A 39 -2.30 -3.42 11.84
C THR A 39 -3.65 -4.11 11.91
N GLY A 40 -4.50 -3.92 10.91
CA GLY A 40 -5.81 -4.56 10.84
C GLY A 40 -5.74 -6.09 10.79
N ALA A 41 -6.83 -6.75 11.20
CA ALA A 41 -6.89 -8.21 11.35
C ALA A 41 -6.51 -9.00 10.07
N LYS A 42 -6.82 -8.46 8.89
CA LYS A 42 -6.43 -9.06 7.60
C LYS A 42 -4.92 -8.99 7.37
N GLY A 43 -4.32 -7.84 7.68
CA GLY A 43 -2.86 -7.64 7.60
C GLY A 43 -2.11 -8.55 8.57
N LEU A 44 -2.60 -8.69 9.81
CA LEU A 44 -2.03 -9.60 10.81
C LEU A 44 -2.13 -11.07 10.36
N ALA A 45 -3.26 -11.49 9.82
CA ALA A 45 -3.43 -12.85 9.31
C ALA A 45 -2.48 -13.13 8.14
N TYR A 46 -2.32 -12.15 7.23
CA TYR A 46 -1.36 -12.25 6.12
C TYR A 46 0.08 -12.35 6.62
N LEU A 47 0.47 -11.49 7.59
CA LEU A 47 1.79 -11.54 8.21
C LEU A 47 2.08 -12.91 8.85
N ALA A 48 1.11 -13.47 9.58
CA ALA A 48 1.26 -14.79 10.19
C ALA A 48 1.61 -15.86 9.15
N GLU A 49 0.94 -15.86 8.02
CA GLU A 49 1.20 -16.80 6.93
C GLU A 49 2.54 -16.51 6.22
N SER A 50 2.86 -15.23 6.00
CA SER A 50 4.15 -14.80 5.43
C SER A 50 5.34 -15.27 6.28
N LEU A 51 5.22 -15.17 7.62
CA LEU A 51 6.26 -15.64 8.56
C LEU A 51 6.42 -17.15 8.51
N ARG A 52 5.33 -17.94 8.39
CA ARG A 52 5.43 -19.40 8.24
C ARG A 52 6.12 -19.79 6.92
N ASN A 53 5.81 -19.09 5.82
CA ASN A 53 6.46 -19.31 4.54
C ASN A 53 7.96 -18.97 4.59
N LEU A 54 8.33 -17.86 5.24
CA LEU A 54 9.74 -17.50 5.45
C LEU A 54 10.47 -18.54 6.30
N ASP A 55 9.84 -19.00 7.37
CA ASP A 55 10.41 -20.06 8.25
C ASP A 55 10.70 -21.35 7.46
N GLN A 56 9.75 -21.81 6.65
CA GLN A 56 9.96 -22.96 5.77
C GLN A 56 11.14 -22.76 4.83
N SER A 57 11.23 -21.56 4.21
CA SER A 57 12.33 -21.21 3.32
C SER A 57 13.69 -21.17 4.02
N LEU A 58 13.71 -20.87 5.32
CA LEU A 58 14.88 -20.88 6.21
C LEU A 58 15.16 -22.26 6.85
N GLY A 59 14.47 -23.32 6.42
CA GLY A 59 14.62 -24.67 6.98
C GLY A 59 14.11 -24.78 8.42
N ASN A 60 13.04 -24.07 8.77
CA ASN A 60 12.43 -23.99 10.10
C ASN A 60 13.36 -23.38 11.17
N LYS A 61 14.11 -22.35 10.78
CA LYS A 61 15.11 -21.69 11.63
C LYS A 61 14.76 -20.25 12.04
N LEU A 62 13.59 -19.72 11.66
CA LEU A 62 13.18 -18.37 12.03
C LEU A 62 12.85 -18.27 13.53
N HIS A 63 13.47 -17.32 14.22
CA HIS A 63 13.16 -16.97 15.60
C HIS A 63 12.02 -15.93 15.60
N ILE A 64 10.92 -16.23 16.26
CA ILE A 64 9.83 -15.31 16.52
C ILE A 64 9.95 -14.77 17.93
N CYS A 65 10.16 -13.48 18.06
CA CYS A 65 10.27 -12.78 19.35
C CYS A 65 9.16 -11.73 19.45
N THR A 66 8.73 -11.41 20.66
CA THR A 66 7.76 -10.33 20.93
C THR A 66 8.32 -9.40 21.99
N GLY A 67 8.17 -8.10 21.84
CA GLY A 67 8.53 -7.15 22.88
C GLY A 67 9.40 -5.99 22.40
N ASN A 68 10.06 -5.34 23.33
CA ASN A 68 10.95 -4.21 23.05
C ASN A 68 12.16 -4.67 22.22
N HIS A 69 12.47 -3.96 21.16
CA HIS A 69 13.52 -4.33 20.23
C HIS A 69 14.91 -4.37 20.88
N VAL A 70 15.22 -3.41 21.77
CA VAL A 70 16.52 -3.35 22.46
C VAL A 70 16.70 -4.57 23.36
N ASP A 71 15.66 -4.93 24.13
CA ASP A 71 15.70 -6.07 25.04
C ASP A 71 15.84 -7.39 24.28
N VAL A 72 15.04 -7.57 23.23
CA VAL A 72 15.09 -8.78 22.39
C VAL A 72 16.43 -8.93 21.71
N LEU A 73 16.98 -7.86 21.10
CA LEU A 73 18.28 -7.91 20.42
C LEU A 73 19.43 -8.17 21.40
N ASN A 74 19.41 -7.57 22.59
CA ASN A 74 20.40 -7.83 23.62
C ASN A 74 20.32 -9.28 24.14
N GLU A 75 19.10 -9.83 24.35
CA GLU A 75 18.93 -11.22 24.74
C GLU A 75 19.52 -12.17 23.70
N LEU A 76 19.20 -11.97 22.42
CA LEU A 76 19.70 -12.80 21.32
C LEU A 76 21.21 -12.67 21.13
N LYS A 77 21.76 -11.45 21.21
CA LYS A 77 23.22 -11.22 21.15
C LYS A 77 23.95 -11.97 22.25
N LYS A 78 23.47 -11.86 23.48
CA LYS A 78 24.09 -12.56 24.63
C LYS A 78 23.94 -14.08 24.51
N LYS A 79 22.78 -14.57 24.08
CA LYS A 79 22.49 -16.00 24.02
C LYS A 79 23.31 -16.72 22.96
N TYR A 80 23.45 -16.12 21.78
CA TYR A 80 24.10 -16.73 20.62
C TYR A 80 25.48 -16.15 20.32
N ASP A 81 26.03 -15.33 21.21
CA ASP A 81 27.30 -14.63 21.04
C ASP A 81 27.35 -13.83 19.70
N ALA A 82 26.22 -13.22 19.34
CA ALA A 82 26.10 -12.55 18.06
C ALA A 82 26.82 -11.17 18.11
N THR A 83 27.68 -10.93 17.13
CA THR A 83 28.57 -9.75 17.09
C THR A 83 27.94 -8.57 16.38
N SER A 84 27.00 -8.78 15.45
CA SER A 84 26.37 -7.74 14.63
C SER A 84 24.89 -7.99 14.41
N VAL A 85 24.15 -6.92 14.06
CA VAL A 85 22.71 -7.00 13.69
C VAL A 85 22.55 -6.43 12.27
N HIS A 86 22.18 -7.27 11.33
CA HIS A 86 21.99 -6.93 9.92
C HIS A 86 20.52 -6.71 9.60
N ILE A 87 20.21 -5.61 8.90
CA ILE A 87 18.87 -5.18 8.52
C ILE A 87 18.84 -4.58 7.11
N ALA A 88 17.68 -4.63 6.44
CA ALA A 88 17.38 -3.72 5.35
C ALA A 88 16.96 -2.34 5.90
N SER A 89 17.36 -1.24 5.27
CA SER A 89 16.94 0.11 5.69
C SER A 89 15.43 0.29 5.52
N GLU A 90 14.82 1.02 6.43
CA GLU A 90 13.45 1.53 6.32
C GLU A 90 13.46 3.05 6.46
N TYR A 91 12.42 3.76 6.00
CA TYR A 91 12.47 5.21 5.78
C TYR A 91 11.28 5.99 6.34
N ASP A 92 10.28 5.30 6.90
CA ASP A 92 9.20 5.96 7.63
C ASP A 92 9.66 6.44 9.00
N GLN A 93 8.96 7.44 9.54
CA GLN A 93 9.35 8.09 10.80
C GLN A 93 9.47 7.10 11.96
N TYR A 94 8.50 6.17 12.08
CA TYR A 94 8.52 5.17 13.14
C TYR A 94 9.78 4.27 13.07
N ALA A 95 10.11 3.81 11.88
CA ALA A 95 11.30 2.96 11.68
C ALA A 95 12.61 3.69 12.00
N LEU A 96 12.71 4.96 11.58
CA LEU A 96 13.88 5.79 11.87
C LEU A 96 14.05 6.01 13.39
N GLU A 97 12.98 6.34 14.10
CA GLU A 97 13.00 6.53 15.56
C GLU A 97 13.29 5.24 16.31
N ARG A 98 12.74 4.10 15.87
CA ARG A 98 13.01 2.77 16.41
C ARG A 98 14.49 2.44 16.27
N ASP A 99 15.02 2.57 15.07
CA ASP A 99 16.44 2.26 14.78
C ASP A 99 17.38 3.17 15.57
N ALA A 100 17.08 4.47 15.67
CA ALA A 100 17.88 5.42 16.48
C ALA A 100 17.88 5.05 17.98
N ARG A 101 16.74 4.59 18.54
CA ARG A 101 16.68 4.11 19.94
C ARG A 101 17.56 2.87 20.16
N ILE A 102 17.57 1.94 19.20
CA ILE A 102 18.40 0.73 19.26
C ILE A 102 19.90 1.11 19.25
N GLU A 103 20.30 2.01 18.36
CA GLU A 103 21.69 2.48 18.27
C GLU A 103 22.11 3.28 19.52
N SER A 104 21.21 4.10 20.07
CA SER A 104 21.45 4.82 21.33
C SER A 104 21.63 3.88 22.54
N ALA A 105 21.09 2.66 22.46
CA ALA A 105 21.29 1.60 23.45
C ALA A 105 22.58 0.79 23.23
N GLY A 106 23.46 1.21 22.30
CA GLY A 106 24.75 0.56 22.03
C GLY A 106 24.69 -0.65 21.11
N ILE A 107 23.57 -0.85 20.38
CA ILE A 107 23.45 -1.93 19.40
C ILE A 107 23.66 -1.34 18.01
N GLU A 108 24.78 -1.62 17.38
CA GLU A 108 25.07 -1.21 16.02
C GLU A 108 24.20 -1.97 15.01
N LEU A 109 23.56 -1.25 14.09
CA LEU A 109 22.72 -1.78 13.01
C LEU A 109 23.46 -1.68 11.67
N THR A 110 23.87 -2.82 11.12
CA THR A 110 24.46 -2.92 9.78
C THR A 110 23.34 -2.88 8.73
N ARG A 111 23.20 -1.74 8.07
CA ARG A 111 22.14 -1.50 7.06
C ARG A 111 22.61 -1.88 5.67
N THR A 112 21.96 -2.85 5.02
CA THR A 112 22.28 -3.27 3.66
C THR A 112 21.01 -3.47 2.82
N GLY A 113 20.85 -2.62 1.81
CA GLY A 113 19.65 -2.64 0.96
C GLY A 113 18.46 -1.86 1.54
N SER A 114 17.34 -1.91 0.84
CA SER A 114 16.10 -1.20 1.17
C SER A 114 14.90 -1.91 0.53
N PRO A 115 13.64 -1.59 0.87
CA PRO A 115 12.47 -2.11 0.18
C PRO A 115 12.16 -1.42 -1.16
N TYR A 116 13.07 -0.59 -1.66
CA TYR A 116 12.95 0.19 -2.89
C TYR A 116 14.09 -0.14 -3.86
N ALA A 117 13.85 -0.02 -5.17
CA ALA A 117 14.90 -0.15 -6.18
C ALA A 117 15.91 0.98 -6.05
N VAL A 118 15.42 2.20 -5.86
CA VAL A 118 16.20 3.39 -5.51
C VAL A 118 15.69 3.92 -4.17
N ALA A 119 16.54 3.91 -3.17
CA ALA A 119 16.18 4.34 -1.81
C ALA A 119 15.71 5.82 -1.79
N PRO A 120 14.73 6.17 -0.92
CA PRO A 120 14.32 7.54 -0.70
C PRO A 120 15.50 8.48 -0.41
N GLY A 121 15.40 9.72 -0.89
CA GLY A 121 16.44 10.75 -0.75
C GLY A 121 17.59 10.65 -1.77
N ARG A 122 17.63 9.63 -2.63
CA ARG A 122 18.72 9.46 -3.60
C ARG A 122 18.47 10.10 -4.96
N VAL A 123 17.21 10.25 -5.36
CA VAL A 123 16.86 10.90 -6.63
C VAL A 123 16.78 12.42 -6.43
N LYS A 124 17.81 13.13 -6.86
CA LYS A 124 17.92 14.58 -6.67
C LYS A 124 17.91 15.32 -8.01
N LYS A 125 17.43 16.58 -8.00
CA LYS A 125 17.50 17.46 -9.17
C LYS A 125 18.97 17.81 -9.47
N PRO A 126 19.41 17.73 -10.72
CA PRO A 126 20.77 18.11 -11.09
C PRO A 126 21.09 19.57 -10.84
N SER A 127 20.08 20.45 -10.85
CA SER A 127 20.26 21.91 -10.74
C SER A 127 20.71 22.40 -9.36
N ASP A 128 20.15 21.79 -8.29
CA ASP A 128 20.26 22.30 -6.93
C ASP A 128 20.34 21.19 -5.85
N ALA A 129 20.43 19.94 -6.29
CA ALA A 129 20.44 18.76 -5.43
C ALA A 129 19.22 18.63 -4.49
N THR A 130 18.13 19.37 -4.76
CA THR A 130 16.88 19.23 -4.00
C THR A 130 16.06 18.04 -4.49
N ASN A 131 15.06 17.65 -3.69
CA ASN A 131 14.13 16.59 -4.07
C ASN A 131 13.09 17.06 -5.10
N TYR A 132 12.52 16.09 -5.80
CA TYR A 132 11.42 16.35 -6.74
C TYR A 132 10.08 16.43 -5.98
N ARG A 133 9.21 17.33 -6.47
CA ARG A 133 7.82 17.50 -5.99
C ARG A 133 6.78 17.10 -7.02
N VAL A 134 7.22 16.71 -8.22
CA VAL A 134 6.37 16.36 -9.36
C VAL A 134 6.87 15.03 -9.92
N TYR A 135 5.94 14.11 -10.17
CA TYR A 135 6.24 12.76 -10.56
C TYR A 135 7.01 12.62 -11.89
N THR A 136 6.59 13.31 -12.94
CA THR A 136 7.21 13.13 -14.26
C THR A 136 8.71 13.46 -14.27
N PRO A 137 9.20 14.58 -13.70
CA PRO A 137 10.64 14.81 -13.60
C PRO A 137 11.33 13.86 -12.61
N PHE A 138 10.66 13.42 -11.52
CA PHE A 138 11.18 12.38 -10.65
C PHE A 138 11.42 11.07 -11.41
N TYR A 139 10.44 10.60 -12.19
CA TYR A 139 10.56 9.37 -12.98
C TYR A 139 11.77 9.41 -13.93
N ARG A 140 12.01 10.56 -14.60
CA ARG A 140 13.19 10.73 -15.45
C ARG A 140 14.50 10.65 -14.66
N GLY A 141 14.56 11.32 -13.50
CA GLY A 141 15.70 11.26 -12.58
C GLY A 141 15.92 9.85 -12.01
N TRP A 142 14.85 9.14 -11.68
CA TRP A 142 14.87 7.78 -11.19
C TRP A 142 15.40 6.78 -12.24
N LEU A 143 14.98 6.91 -13.50
CA LEU A 143 15.52 6.13 -14.61
C LEU A 143 17.01 6.40 -14.84
N LEU A 144 17.42 7.67 -14.77
CA LEU A 144 18.81 8.09 -14.93
C LEU A 144 19.70 7.58 -13.78
N HIS A 145 19.20 7.60 -12.54
CA HIS A 145 19.90 7.03 -11.39
C HIS A 145 20.15 5.54 -11.60
N GLY A 146 19.17 4.82 -12.14
CA GLY A 146 19.23 3.39 -12.34
C GLY A 146 19.26 2.61 -11.01
N TRP A 147 19.27 1.30 -11.11
CA TRP A 147 19.33 0.37 -9.99
C TRP A 147 20.16 -0.85 -10.38
N ARG A 148 20.69 -1.53 -9.38
CA ARG A 148 21.43 -2.77 -9.60
C ARG A 148 20.50 -3.93 -9.99
N ALA A 149 21.04 -4.95 -10.64
CA ALA A 149 20.32 -6.20 -10.88
C ALA A 149 19.95 -6.89 -9.56
N PRO A 150 18.85 -7.69 -9.54
CA PRO A 150 18.52 -8.55 -8.42
C PRO A 150 19.66 -9.52 -8.12
N VAL A 151 19.87 -9.83 -6.85
CA VAL A 151 20.83 -10.86 -6.43
C VAL A 151 20.11 -12.19 -6.19
N ALA A 152 20.81 -13.30 -6.48
CA ALA A 152 20.25 -14.63 -6.25
C ALA A 152 20.11 -14.91 -4.74
N ALA A 153 19.19 -15.81 -4.41
CA ALA A 153 19.12 -16.36 -3.06
C ALA A 153 20.45 -17.07 -2.70
N PRO A 154 20.87 -17.03 -1.42
CA PRO A 154 22.04 -17.77 -0.98
C PRO A 154 21.85 -19.27 -1.18
N LYS A 155 22.89 -19.96 -1.67
CA LYS A 155 22.84 -21.42 -1.89
C LYS A 155 22.79 -22.22 -0.61
N VAL A 156 23.42 -21.70 0.44
CA VAL A 156 23.48 -22.32 1.78
C VAL A 156 23.26 -21.24 2.82
N ILE A 157 22.37 -21.51 3.76
CA ILE A 157 22.13 -20.69 4.93
C ILE A 157 22.44 -21.54 6.16
N LYS A 158 23.57 -21.27 6.80
CA LYS A 158 23.86 -21.83 8.11
C LYS A 158 23.16 -20.97 9.16
N ALA A 159 22.07 -21.46 9.71
CA ALA A 159 21.28 -20.75 10.68
C ALA A 159 21.14 -21.55 11.96
N VAL A 160 21.24 -20.85 13.08
CA VAL A 160 21.04 -21.42 14.42
C VAL A 160 19.62 -21.96 14.56
N THR A 161 19.48 -23.13 15.17
CA THR A 161 18.17 -23.71 15.48
C THR A 161 17.57 -22.96 16.67
N PRO A 162 16.36 -22.40 16.54
CA PRO A 162 15.70 -21.70 17.63
C PRO A 162 15.29 -22.68 18.75
N ASP A 163 15.38 -22.23 20.01
CA ASP A 163 14.73 -22.92 21.13
C ASP A 163 13.21 -22.81 20.96
N GLU A 164 12.48 -23.69 21.65
CA GLU A 164 11.02 -23.73 21.59
C GLU A 164 10.34 -22.41 21.92
N LYS A 165 10.88 -21.63 22.88
CA LYS A 165 10.36 -20.31 23.23
C LYS A 165 10.35 -19.30 22.08
N TYR A 166 11.19 -19.48 21.05
CA TYR A 166 11.23 -18.64 19.85
C TYR A 166 10.46 -19.23 18.66
N ARG A 167 9.70 -20.29 18.88
CA ARG A 167 8.84 -20.95 17.88
C ARG A 167 7.36 -20.57 18.02
N ASN A 168 7.07 -19.57 18.81
CA ASN A 168 5.68 -19.15 19.06
C ASN A 168 5.16 -18.26 17.89
N PHE A 169 4.84 -18.90 16.78
CA PHE A 169 4.27 -18.23 15.62
C PHE A 169 2.86 -17.71 15.90
N PRO A 170 2.53 -16.49 15.42
CA PRO A 170 1.18 -15.96 15.60
C PRO A 170 0.14 -16.84 14.88
N THR A 171 -1.03 -16.98 15.50
CA THR A 171 -2.15 -17.79 15.01
C THR A 171 -3.30 -16.92 14.51
N TRP A 172 -3.01 -15.66 14.14
CA TRP A 172 -4.02 -14.75 13.63
C TRP A 172 -4.69 -15.31 12.38
N GLN A 173 -6.03 -15.20 12.37
CA GLN A 173 -6.87 -15.66 11.27
C GLN A 173 -7.56 -14.46 10.63
N PRO A 174 -7.81 -14.50 9.32
CA PRO A 174 -8.60 -13.44 8.68
C PRO A 174 -10.03 -13.47 9.22
N PRO A 175 -10.71 -12.33 9.30
CA PRO A 175 -12.11 -12.27 9.68
C PRO A 175 -12.96 -13.20 8.81
N LYS A 176 -14.03 -13.77 9.39
CA LYS A 176 -14.95 -14.66 8.66
C LYS A 176 -15.52 -13.98 7.43
N GLY A 177 -15.50 -14.67 6.30
CA GLY A 177 -16.03 -14.17 5.03
C GLY A 177 -15.05 -13.29 4.23
N THR A 178 -13.79 -13.15 4.68
CA THR A 178 -12.76 -12.45 3.93
C THR A 178 -11.96 -13.40 3.04
N GLU A 179 -11.46 -12.86 1.93
CA GLU A 179 -10.67 -13.58 0.92
C GLU A 179 -9.35 -12.84 0.72
N ILE A 180 -8.33 -13.17 1.53
CA ILE A 180 -7.01 -12.54 1.40
C ILE A 180 -6.12 -13.31 0.41
N PHE A 181 -5.12 -12.63 -0.14
CA PHE A 181 -4.17 -13.24 -1.07
C PHE A 181 -3.29 -14.28 -0.38
N ALA A 182 -2.78 -15.24 -1.16
CA ALA A 182 -1.74 -16.15 -0.69
C ALA A 182 -0.47 -15.36 -0.38
N ALA A 183 0.16 -15.65 0.76
CA ALA A 183 1.36 -14.99 1.25
C ALA A 183 2.64 -15.77 0.89
N GLY A 184 3.78 -15.10 1.02
CA GLY A 184 5.11 -15.69 0.92
C GLY A 184 5.80 -15.45 -0.42
N GLU A 185 7.12 -15.57 -0.42
CA GLU A 185 7.99 -15.31 -1.57
C GLU A 185 7.60 -16.12 -2.80
N LYS A 186 7.29 -17.42 -2.63
CA LYS A 186 6.85 -18.28 -3.72
C LYS A 186 5.55 -17.78 -4.36
N ALA A 187 4.57 -17.40 -3.54
CA ALA A 187 3.29 -16.87 -4.03
C ALA A 187 3.48 -15.56 -4.79
N ALA A 188 4.39 -14.69 -4.34
CA ALA A 188 4.76 -13.46 -5.01
C ALA A 188 5.34 -13.72 -6.41
N HIS A 189 6.29 -14.63 -6.52
CA HIS A 189 6.89 -15.01 -7.80
C HIS A 189 5.89 -15.68 -8.75
N ASP A 190 5.05 -16.60 -8.26
CA ASP A 190 4.01 -17.27 -9.05
C ASP A 190 2.99 -16.25 -9.60
N ARG A 191 2.56 -15.31 -8.77
CA ARG A 191 1.66 -14.21 -9.16
C ARG A 191 2.29 -13.32 -10.24
N PHE A 192 3.53 -12.90 -10.07
CA PHE A 192 4.22 -12.08 -11.05
C PHE A 192 4.42 -12.83 -12.37
N LYS A 193 4.78 -14.12 -12.32
CA LYS A 193 4.86 -14.98 -13.50
C LYS A 193 3.53 -15.08 -14.23
N LYS A 194 2.43 -15.27 -13.50
CA LYS A 194 1.06 -15.28 -14.08
C LYS A 194 0.73 -13.95 -14.75
N PHE A 195 1.01 -12.82 -14.08
CA PHE A 195 0.77 -11.49 -14.62
C PHE A 195 1.60 -11.23 -15.88
N LYS A 196 2.88 -11.57 -15.89
CA LYS A 196 3.73 -11.47 -17.09
C LYS A 196 3.17 -12.23 -18.28
N ALA A 197 2.63 -13.43 -18.04
CA ALA A 197 2.14 -14.29 -19.11
C ALA A 197 0.77 -13.85 -19.67
N LYS A 198 -0.05 -13.11 -18.89
CA LYS A 198 -1.45 -12.89 -19.26
C LYS A 198 -1.90 -11.43 -19.25
N GLY A 199 -1.23 -10.55 -18.50
CA GLY A 199 -1.71 -9.18 -18.25
C GLY A 199 -0.70 -8.08 -18.59
N LEU A 200 0.60 -8.37 -18.57
CA LEU A 200 1.63 -7.33 -18.68
C LEU A 200 1.65 -6.66 -20.06
N ASP A 201 1.50 -7.44 -21.14
CA ASP A 201 1.59 -6.90 -22.53
C ASP A 201 0.39 -6.03 -22.92
N ALA A 202 -0.73 -6.13 -22.18
CA ALA A 202 -1.92 -5.29 -22.37
C ALA A 202 -2.15 -4.32 -21.19
N TYR A 203 -1.17 -4.15 -20.32
CA TYR A 203 -1.35 -3.42 -19.07
C TYR A 203 -1.72 -1.94 -19.25
N ASP A 204 -1.17 -1.27 -20.24
CA ASP A 204 -1.48 0.15 -20.53
C ASP A 204 -2.94 0.36 -20.96
N GLU A 205 -3.57 -0.65 -21.55
CA GLU A 205 -4.98 -0.63 -21.96
C GLU A 205 -5.91 -1.10 -20.84
N THR A 206 -5.52 -2.16 -20.11
CA THR A 206 -6.42 -2.88 -19.19
C THR A 206 -6.37 -2.41 -17.74
N ARG A 207 -5.29 -1.74 -17.32
CA ARG A 207 -5.02 -1.37 -15.91
C ARG A 207 -6.11 -0.56 -15.20
N ASN A 208 -7.00 0.09 -15.93
CA ASN A 208 -8.06 0.92 -15.36
C ASN A 208 -9.40 0.19 -15.17
N PHE A 209 -9.58 -0.98 -15.78
CA PHE A 209 -10.85 -1.70 -15.75
C PHE A 209 -10.93 -2.61 -14.53
N ALA A 210 -11.83 -2.27 -13.59
CA ALA A 210 -11.94 -2.99 -12.32
C ALA A 210 -12.57 -4.39 -12.45
N GLY A 211 -13.41 -4.59 -13.47
CA GLY A 211 -14.11 -5.86 -13.73
C GLY A 211 -13.22 -6.97 -14.30
N ILE A 212 -11.99 -6.67 -14.73
CA ILE A 212 -11.07 -7.64 -15.33
C ILE A 212 -9.81 -7.86 -14.50
N ASP A 213 -9.19 -9.03 -14.60
CA ASP A 213 -7.91 -9.34 -13.91
C ASP A 213 -6.71 -8.79 -14.69
N GLY A 214 -6.74 -7.47 -14.97
CA GLY A 214 -5.75 -6.74 -15.77
C GLY A 214 -4.58 -6.16 -14.97
N THR A 215 -4.56 -6.32 -13.64
CA THR A 215 -3.51 -5.75 -12.77
C THR A 215 -2.66 -6.83 -12.11
N SER A 216 -1.43 -6.47 -11.75
CA SER A 216 -0.48 -7.41 -11.13
C SER A 216 -0.89 -7.83 -9.72
N LYS A 217 -1.57 -6.95 -8.98
CA LYS A 217 -1.86 -7.08 -7.53
C LYS A 217 -0.60 -7.36 -6.69
N MET A 218 0.55 -6.82 -7.13
CA MET A 218 1.84 -7.03 -6.46
C MET A 218 2.03 -6.15 -5.21
N SER A 219 1.14 -5.18 -4.99
CA SER A 219 1.21 -4.24 -3.86
C SER A 219 1.32 -4.95 -2.51
N THR A 220 0.54 -6.01 -2.29
CA THR A 220 0.58 -6.82 -1.06
C THR A 220 1.97 -7.42 -0.83
N HIS A 221 2.52 -8.08 -1.84
CA HIS A 221 3.84 -8.70 -1.74
C HIS A 221 5.00 -7.70 -1.60
N LEU A 222 4.86 -6.51 -2.22
CA LEU A 222 5.83 -5.41 -2.06
C LEU A 222 5.79 -4.80 -0.66
N THR A 223 4.61 -4.70 -0.06
CA THR A 223 4.45 -4.18 1.30
C THR A 223 5.15 -5.04 2.34
N TRP A 224 5.00 -6.35 2.26
CA TRP A 224 5.64 -7.30 3.18
C TRP A 224 7.06 -7.70 2.75
N GLY A 225 7.51 -7.21 1.58
CA GLY A 225 8.85 -7.47 1.07
C GLY A 225 9.10 -8.91 0.65
N GLU A 226 8.05 -9.64 0.25
CA GLU A 226 8.10 -11.01 -0.27
C GLU A 226 8.69 -11.08 -1.68
N ILE A 227 8.72 -9.95 -2.38
CA ILE A 227 9.44 -9.74 -3.63
C ILE A 227 10.01 -8.33 -3.65
N HIS A 228 11.18 -8.18 -4.27
CA HIS A 228 11.79 -6.85 -4.39
C HIS A 228 11.38 -6.15 -5.70
N PRO A 229 11.18 -4.82 -5.72
CA PRO A 229 10.86 -4.10 -6.94
C PRO A 229 11.89 -4.30 -8.07
N ARG A 230 13.17 -4.50 -7.77
CA ARG A 230 14.19 -4.82 -8.78
C ARG A 230 13.91 -6.14 -9.51
N THR A 231 13.35 -7.14 -8.83
CA THR A 231 12.94 -8.40 -9.45
C THR A 231 11.80 -8.19 -10.45
N LEU A 232 10.85 -7.30 -10.11
CA LEU A 232 9.79 -6.92 -11.04
C LEU A 232 10.37 -6.16 -12.24
N LEU A 233 11.23 -5.16 -11.99
CA LEU A 233 11.86 -4.35 -13.02
C LEU A 233 12.74 -5.15 -13.97
N ALA A 234 13.50 -6.13 -13.48
CA ALA A 234 14.31 -7.03 -14.29
C ALA A 234 13.45 -7.93 -15.21
N GLY A 235 12.19 -8.12 -14.89
CA GLY A 235 11.24 -8.87 -15.72
C GLY A 235 10.59 -8.07 -16.84
N LEU A 236 10.88 -6.77 -16.98
CA LEU A 236 10.24 -5.85 -17.93
C LEU A 236 11.05 -5.64 -19.20
N GLY A 237 10.37 -5.53 -20.33
CA GLY A 237 10.91 -5.09 -21.61
C GLY A 237 10.70 -3.58 -21.85
N GLU A 238 10.71 -3.19 -23.14
CA GLU A 238 10.66 -1.78 -23.57
C GLU A 238 9.31 -1.35 -24.16
N SER A 239 8.31 -2.25 -24.21
CA SER A 239 7.00 -1.91 -24.75
C SER A 239 6.32 -0.81 -23.91
N LYS A 240 5.33 -0.14 -24.49
CA LYS A 240 4.52 0.86 -23.79
C LYS A 240 3.81 0.29 -22.56
N ALA A 241 3.31 -0.94 -22.64
CA ALA A 241 2.67 -1.62 -21.53
C ALA A 241 3.66 -1.87 -20.37
N HIS A 242 4.87 -2.34 -20.69
CA HIS A 242 5.94 -2.54 -19.72
C HIS A 242 6.42 -1.23 -19.09
N ASP A 243 6.56 -0.15 -19.88
CA ASP A 243 6.88 1.17 -19.36
C ASP A 243 5.78 1.72 -18.46
N THR A 244 4.51 1.49 -18.81
CA THR A 244 3.37 1.84 -17.97
C THR A 244 3.42 1.12 -16.62
N PHE A 245 3.76 -0.17 -16.59
CA PHE A 245 3.92 -0.91 -15.35
C PHE A 245 5.15 -0.44 -14.55
N ARG A 246 6.27 -0.14 -15.22
CA ARG A 246 7.47 0.46 -14.59
C ARG A 246 7.13 1.78 -13.89
N LYS A 247 6.29 2.61 -14.49
CA LYS A 247 5.82 3.85 -13.88
C LYS A 247 5.04 3.63 -12.59
N GLU A 248 4.28 2.54 -12.45
CA GLU A 248 3.57 2.25 -11.20
C GLU A 248 4.55 1.88 -10.07
N ILE A 249 5.64 1.17 -10.39
CA ILE A 249 6.71 0.91 -9.41
C ILE A 249 7.37 2.22 -9.00
N ALA A 250 7.64 3.09 -9.97
CA ALA A 250 8.23 4.42 -9.71
C ALA A 250 7.30 5.33 -8.90
N TRP A 251 5.97 5.24 -9.05
CA TRP A 251 5.01 5.97 -8.20
C TRP A 251 5.13 5.60 -6.74
N ARG A 252 5.26 4.29 -6.42
CA ARG A 252 5.50 3.84 -5.06
C ARG A 252 6.78 4.44 -4.48
N GLU A 253 7.85 4.51 -5.26
CA GLU A 253 9.14 5.06 -4.83
C GLU A 253 9.12 6.59 -4.77
N PHE A 254 8.36 7.26 -5.63
CA PHE A 254 8.12 8.70 -5.55
C PHE A 254 7.41 9.09 -4.26
N TYR A 255 6.35 8.40 -3.89
CA TYR A 255 5.64 8.68 -2.64
C TYR A 255 6.50 8.41 -1.41
N ALA A 256 7.32 7.36 -1.44
CA ALA A 256 8.29 7.10 -0.37
C ALA A 256 9.37 8.21 -0.28
N ASP A 257 9.83 8.74 -1.42
CA ASP A 257 10.77 9.88 -1.47
C ASP A 257 10.12 11.16 -0.94
N VAL A 258 8.85 11.40 -1.28
CA VAL A 258 8.09 12.55 -0.75
C VAL A 258 7.93 12.43 0.76
N LEU A 259 7.48 11.29 1.28
CA LEU A 259 7.32 11.09 2.73
C LEU A 259 8.65 11.24 3.48
N HIS A 260 9.74 10.71 2.94
CA HIS A 260 11.07 10.86 3.52
C HIS A 260 11.50 12.33 3.64
N ASN A 261 11.20 13.17 2.65
CA ASN A 261 11.56 14.59 2.65
C ASN A 261 10.55 15.48 3.41
N TYR A 262 9.30 15.01 3.58
CA TYR A 262 8.20 15.69 4.25
C TYR A 262 7.49 14.74 5.21
N PRO A 263 8.13 14.30 6.30
CA PRO A 263 7.63 13.22 7.16
C PRO A 263 6.28 13.51 7.83
N HIS A 264 5.94 14.80 8.07
CA HIS A 264 4.66 15.20 8.63
C HIS A 264 3.46 14.86 7.73
N THR A 265 3.69 14.63 6.44
CA THR A 265 2.63 14.38 5.45
C THR A 265 2.02 12.98 5.53
N ASP A 266 2.47 12.14 6.44
CA ASP A 266 1.80 10.89 6.80
C ASP A 266 0.43 11.15 7.47
N LYS A 267 0.28 12.28 8.18
CA LYS A 267 -0.91 12.65 8.98
C LYS A 267 -1.44 14.03 8.68
N ASP A 268 -0.60 14.92 8.13
CA ASP A 268 -0.91 16.31 7.89
C ASP A 268 -0.87 16.66 6.40
N TYR A 269 -1.33 17.83 6.05
CA TYR A 269 -1.44 18.29 4.67
C TYR A 269 -0.09 18.62 4.04
N TYR A 270 0.19 18.06 2.85
CA TYR A 270 1.33 18.51 2.04
C TYR A 270 1.17 19.96 1.59
N ALA A 271 -0.05 20.38 1.24
CA ALA A 271 -0.44 21.75 0.98
C ALA A 271 -1.22 22.30 2.19
N PRO A 272 -0.57 23.02 3.13
CA PRO A 272 -1.11 23.34 4.45
C PRO A 272 -2.37 24.20 4.41
N GLN A 273 -2.61 24.95 3.34
CA GLN A 273 -3.84 25.77 3.19
C GLN A 273 -5.11 24.92 3.21
N PHE A 274 -5.04 23.63 2.88
CA PHE A 274 -6.21 22.74 2.92
C PHE A 274 -6.68 22.43 4.35
N ALA A 275 -5.85 22.64 5.37
CA ALA A 275 -6.29 22.56 6.76
C ALA A 275 -7.36 23.62 7.11
N ASN A 276 -7.46 24.69 6.32
CA ASN A 276 -8.45 25.75 6.49
C ASN A 276 -9.74 25.52 5.69
N MET A 277 -9.85 24.41 4.95
CA MET A 277 -11.08 24.07 4.24
C MET A 277 -12.17 23.73 5.25
N ARG A 278 -13.41 24.08 4.95
CA ARG A 278 -14.56 23.68 5.74
C ARG A 278 -14.88 22.21 5.44
N TYR A 279 -14.64 21.35 6.41
CA TYR A 279 -14.98 19.93 6.36
C TYR A 279 -16.23 19.66 7.21
N ASP A 280 -16.93 18.59 6.87
CA ASP A 280 -18.04 18.06 7.64
C ASP A 280 -17.52 17.00 8.62
N GLU A 281 -18.15 16.92 9.80
CA GLU A 281 -17.81 15.90 10.79
C GLU A 281 -18.14 14.50 10.26
N PRO A 282 -17.29 13.48 10.51
CA PRO A 282 -17.59 12.11 10.17
C PRO A 282 -18.76 11.59 11.02
N GLY A 283 -19.93 11.53 10.40
CA GLY A 283 -21.16 11.06 11.04
C GLY A 283 -21.76 9.85 10.30
N GLU A 284 -23.07 9.82 10.17
CA GLU A 284 -23.77 8.71 9.52
C GLU A 284 -23.36 8.54 8.06
N LYS A 285 -23.08 9.61 7.31
CA LYS A 285 -22.61 9.53 5.92
C LYS A 285 -21.27 8.79 5.82
N PHE A 286 -20.35 9.01 6.76
CA PHE A 286 -19.06 8.29 6.83
C PHE A 286 -19.27 6.80 7.09
N LYS A 287 -20.13 6.47 8.05
CA LYS A 287 -20.46 5.07 8.36
C LYS A 287 -21.05 4.34 7.15
N VAL A 288 -22.02 4.98 6.48
CA VAL A 288 -22.65 4.45 5.27
C VAL A 288 -21.64 4.24 4.14
N TRP A 289 -20.66 5.17 3.99
CA TRP A 289 -19.54 5.01 3.05
C TRP A 289 -18.65 3.82 3.44
N CYS A 290 -18.27 3.66 4.69
CA CYS A 290 -17.52 2.51 5.18
C CYS A 290 -18.22 1.18 4.91
N GLU A 291 -19.54 1.13 5.02
CA GLU A 291 -20.37 -0.06 4.77
C GLU A 291 -20.61 -0.35 3.29
N GLY A 292 -20.23 0.55 2.35
CA GLY A 292 -20.52 0.42 0.93
C GLY A 292 -22.01 0.44 0.65
N LYS A 293 -22.72 1.45 1.20
CA LYS A 293 -24.18 1.66 1.09
C LYS A 293 -24.52 3.09 0.70
N THR A 294 -23.64 3.76 -0.05
CA THR A 294 -23.81 5.16 -0.43
C THR A 294 -24.94 5.39 -1.45
N GLY A 295 -25.40 4.32 -2.10
CA GLY A 295 -26.32 4.38 -3.24
C GLY A 295 -25.62 4.72 -4.56
N TYR A 296 -24.30 4.74 -4.60
CA TYR A 296 -23.47 4.87 -5.80
C TYR A 296 -22.77 3.54 -6.08
N PRO A 297 -23.25 2.75 -7.06
CA PRO A 297 -22.87 1.33 -7.23
C PRO A 297 -21.35 1.09 -7.33
N PHE A 298 -20.63 1.94 -8.06
CA PHE A 298 -19.17 1.77 -8.23
C PHE A 298 -18.37 2.11 -6.97
N VAL A 299 -18.86 3.08 -6.16
CA VAL A 299 -18.31 3.40 -4.84
C VAL A 299 -18.55 2.25 -3.87
N ASP A 300 -19.81 1.77 -3.81
CA ASP A 300 -20.22 0.70 -2.91
C ASP A 300 -19.49 -0.60 -3.21
N ALA A 301 -19.34 -0.96 -4.49
CA ALA A 301 -18.54 -2.10 -4.91
C ALA A 301 -17.09 -2.01 -4.44
N GLY A 302 -16.49 -0.81 -4.52
CA GLY A 302 -15.13 -0.57 -4.03
C GLY A 302 -14.97 -0.78 -2.54
N MET A 303 -15.86 -0.20 -1.73
CA MET A 303 -15.81 -0.34 -0.28
C MET A 303 -16.05 -1.78 0.17
N ARG A 304 -16.98 -2.49 -0.47
CA ARG A 304 -17.23 -3.90 -0.18
C ARG A 304 -16.07 -4.81 -0.61
N GLN A 305 -15.39 -4.51 -1.73
CA GLN A 305 -14.15 -5.21 -2.10
C GLN A 305 -13.08 -5.03 -1.02
N LEU A 306 -12.86 -3.80 -0.53
CA LEU A 306 -11.89 -3.51 0.53
C LEU A 306 -12.15 -4.35 1.79
N VAL A 307 -13.39 -4.35 2.25
CA VAL A 307 -13.79 -5.10 3.45
C VAL A 307 -13.65 -6.61 3.23
N LYS A 308 -14.01 -7.11 2.04
CA LYS A 308 -13.98 -8.54 1.72
C LYS A 308 -12.57 -9.07 1.45
N GLU A 309 -11.77 -8.37 0.64
CA GLU A 309 -10.49 -8.86 0.13
C GLU A 309 -9.25 -8.25 0.82
N GLY A 310 -9.43 -7.17 1.63
CA GLY A 310 -8.29 -6.41 2.15
C GLY A 310 -7.48 -5.72 1.04
N TRP A 311 -8.09 -5.55 -0.12
CA TRP A 311 -7.49 -4.94 -1.30
C TRP A 311 -8.57 -4.25 -2.14
N MET A 312 -8.17 -3.21 -2.87
CA MET A 312 -9.07 -2.51 -3.79
C MET A 312 -8.29 -2.13 -5.05
N HIS A 313 -8.94 -2.21 -6.21
CA HIS A 313 -8.36 -1.79 -7.47
C HIS A 313 -7.99 -0.30 -7.46
N ASN A 314 -6.81 0.09 -7.97
CA ASN A 314 -6.32 1.48 -7.89
C ASN A 314 -7.31 2.51 -8.43
N ARG A 315 -7.94 2.26 -9.58
CA ARG A 315 -8.96 3.17 -10.15
C ARG A 315 -10.12 3.39 -9.17
N VAL A 316 -10.53 2.35 -8.49
CA VAL A 316 -11.64 2.41 -7.52
C VAL A 316 -11.21 3.16 -6.26
N ARG A 317 -9.97 2.96 -5.76
CA ARG A 317 -9.44 3.76 -4.63
C ARG A 317 -9.54 5.26 -4.91
N MET A 318 -9.22 5.71 -6.12
CA MET A 318 -9.34 7.12 -6.50
C MET A 318 -10.79 7.61 -6.45
N VAL A 319 -11.75 6.80 -6.90
CA VAL A 319 -13.17 7.18 -6.94
C VAL A 319 -13.77 7.23 -5.54
N VAL A 320 -13.52 6.21 -4.71
CA VAL A 320 -14.07 6.18 -3.34
C VAL A 320 -13.45 7.25 -2.45
N ALA A 321 -12.17 7.58 -2.65
CA ALA A 321 -11.49 8.66 -1.94
C ALA A 321 -12.00 10.03 -2.38
N SER A 322 -12.22 10.24 -3.69
CA SER A 322 -12.84 11.47 -4.19
C SER A 322 -14.26 11.65 -3.65
N PHE A 323 -15.03 10.58 -3.60
CA PHE A 323 -16.38 10.62 -3.07
C PHE A 323 -16.39 11.03 -1.59
N LEU A 324 -15.53 10.44 -0.75
CA LEU A 324 -15.42 10.85 0.65
C LEU A 324 -15.04 12.32 0.80
N ALA A 325 -13.96 12.74 0.13
CA ALA A 325 -13.39 14.07 0.34
C ALA A 325 -14.19 15.20 -0.33
N LYS A 326 -14.92 14.92 -1.41
CA LYS A 326 -15.48 15.94 -2.29
C LYS A 326 -16.99 15.86 -2.49
N ASP A 327 -17.60 14.71 -2.22
CA ASP A 327 -19.07 14.57 -2.22
C ASP A 327 -19.62 14.49 -0.78
N LEU A 328 -18.86 13.91 0.15
CA LEU A 328 -19.22 13.90 1.56
C LEU A 328 -18.51 14.98 2.39
N HIS A 329 -17.53 15.66 1.79
CA HIS A 329 -16.75 16.76 2.40
C HIS A 329 -16.07 16.40 3.72
N ILE A 330 -15.67 15.12 3.86
CA ILE A 330 -14.99 14.60 5.06
C ILE A 330 -13.48 14.62 4.82
N GLU A 331 -12.71 15.00 5.84
CA GLU A 331 -11.25 15.04 5.75
C GLU A 331 -10.67 13.70 5.33
N TRP A 332 -9.65 13.74 4.47
CA TRP A 332 -9.01 12.57 3.88
C TRP A 332 -8.42 11.62 4.93
N GLN A 333 -8.00 12.13 6.08
CA GLN A 333 -7.40 11.35 7.17
C GLN A 333 -8.35 10.25 7.67
N HIS A 334 -9.66 10.53 7.76
CA HIS A 334 -10.64 9.53 8.19
C HIS A 334 -10.71 8.34 7.23
N GLY A 335 -10.68 8.62 5.92
CA GLY A 335 -10.64 7.56 4.92
C GLY A 335 -9.30 6.81 4.89
N ALA A 336 -8.18 7.53 5.08
CA ALA A 336 -6.85 6.94 5.15
C ALA A 336 -6.71 5.97 6.33
N LEU A 337 -7.25 6.30 7.51
CA LEU A 337 -7.29 5.42 8.68
C LEU A 337 -8.18 4.19 8.44
N PHE A 338 -9.33 4.35 7.79
CA PHE A 338 -10.16 3.21 7.42
C PHE A 338 -9.45 2.27 6.43
N PHE A 339 -8.67 2.82 5.50
CA PHE A 339 -7.84 2.02 4.60
C PHE A 339 -6.72 1.30 5.34
N GLU A 340 -6.03 1.95 6.28
CA GLU A 340 -5.00 1.36 7.14
C GLU A 340 -5.52 0.12 7.88
N GLU A 341 -6.71 0.21 8.47
CA GLU A 341 -7.35 -0.89 9.17
C GLU A 341 -7.69 -2.08 8.26
N HIS A 342 -8.02 -1.82 6.99
CA HIS A 342 -8.59 -2.84 6.12
C HIS A 342 -7.63 -3.41 5.07
N LEU A 343 -6.62 -2.64 4.64
CA LEU A 343 -5.70 -3.03 3.58
C LEU A 343 -4.64 -4.03 4.05
N VAL A 344 -4.49 -5.14 3.34
CA VAL A 344 -3.36 -6.06 3.46
C VAL A 344 -2.09 -5.48 2.83
N ASP A 345 -2.28 -4.63 1.81
CA ASP A 345 -1.20 -3.93 1.12
C ASP A 345 -0.94 -2.51 1.65
N PHE A 346 -1.26 -2.25 2.91
CA PHE A 346 -1.03 -0.95 3.51
C PHE A 346 0.43 -0.53 3.43
N ASP A 347 0.67 0.62 2.81
CA ASP A 347 1.96 1.31 2.75
C ASP A 347 1.73 2.77 3.08
N ILE A 348 2.32 3.26 4.16
CA ILE A 348 2.04 4.59 4.71
C ILE A 348 2.26 5.71 3.69
N ALA A 349 3.33 5.63 2.89
CA ALA A 349 3.62 6.64 1.88
C ALA A 349 2.59 6.63 0.75
N SER A 350 2.27 5.43 0.23
CA SER A 350 1.28 5.28 -0.86
C SER A 350 -0.13 5.63 -0.38
N ASN A 351 -0.49 5.29 0.85
CA ASN A 351 -1.80 5.61 1.42
C ASN A 351 -1.95 7.12 1.61
N ALA A 352 -1.08 7.75 2.39
CA ALA A 352 -1.17 9.18 2.69
C ALA A 352 -1.14 10.04 1.42
N HIS A 353 -0.19 9.80 0.52
CA HIS A 353 -0.06 10.62 -0.69
C HIS A 353 -1.09 10.28 -1.77
N GLY A 354 -1.58 9.03 -1.85
CA GLY A 354 -2.71 8.66 -2.71
C GLY A 354 -4.00 9.35 -2.31
N TRP A 355 -4.30 9.41 -1.01
CA TRP A 355 -5.42 10.15 -0.45
C TRP A 355 -5.30 11.65 -0.70
N GLN A 356 -4.16 12.26 -0.39
CA GLN A 356 -3.91 13.68 -0.59
C GLN A 356 -3.93 14.07 -2.07
N TRP A 357 -3.39 13.23 -2.96
CA TRP A 357 -3.49 13.46 -4.41
C TRP A 357 -4.94 13.53 -4.86
N THR A 358 -5.77 12.60 -4.38
CA THR A 358 -7.21 12.58 -4.71
C THR A 358 -7.96 13.74 -4.06
N ALA A 359 -7.65 14.08 -2.82
CA ALA A 359 -8.25 15.24 -2.13
C ALA A 359 -7.86 16.59 -2.77
N GLY A 360 -6.73 16.62 -3.49
CA GLY A 360 -6.23 17.83 -4.16
C GLY A 360 -5.23 18.64 -3.34
N CYS A 361 -4.84 18.16 -2.17
CA CYS A 361 -3.89 18.79 -1.25
C CYS A 361 -2.48 18.17 -1.28
N GLY A 362 -2.26 17.13 -2.11
CA GLY A 362 -1.00 16.38 -2.17
C GLY A 362 0.02 16.95 -3.13
N THR A 363 1.19 16.29 -3.13
CA THR A 363 2.22 16.51 -4.14
C THR A 363 1.73 16.05 -5.52
N ASP A 364 2.18 16.73 -6.58
CA ASP A 364 1.80 16.43 -7.96
C ASP A 364 0.27 16.34 -8.17
N ALA A 365 -0.50 16.96 -7.30
CA ALA A 365 -1.94 17.07 -7.48
C ALA A 365 -2.24 17.71 -8.83
N SER A 366 -3.30 17.25 -9.48
CA SER A 366 -3.71 17.80 -10.77
C SER A 366 -3.79 19.34 -10.69
N PRO A 367 -3.32 20.09 -11.70
CA PRO A 367 -3.43 21.55 -11.74
C PRO A 367 -4.88 22.04 -11.63
N TYR A 368 -5.83 21.13 -11.84
CA TYR A 368 -7.26 21.38 -11.65
C TYR A 368 -7.79 20.50 -10.55
N TYR A 369 -8.51 21.10 -9.60
CA TYR A 369 -9.24 20.37 -8.56
C TYR A 369 -10.35 19.53 -9.21
N ARG A 370 -10.09 18.23 -9.38
CA ARG A 370 -11.02 17.30 -10.03
C ARG A 370 -11.97 16.70 -9.00
N VAL A 371 -13.26 16.87 -9.21
CA VAL A 371 -14.30 16.07 -8.55
C VAL A 371 -14.67 14.95 -9.51
N PHE A 372 -14.37 13.71 -9.15
CA PHE A 372 -14.71 12.57 -10.01
C PHE A 372 -16.22 12.32 -9.94
N ASN A 373 -16.89 12.25 -11.09
CA ASN A 373 -18.26 11.79 -11.14
C ASN A 373 -18.27 10.26 -10.97
N PRO A 374 -18.80 9.70 -9.85
CA PRO A 374 -18.75 8.27 -9.58
C PRO A 374 -19.55 7.43 -10.60
N ILE A 375 -20.59 8.00 -11.20
CA ILE A 375 -21.41 7.36 -12.24
C ILE A 375 -20.59 7.19 -13.51
N GLU A 376 -20.03 8.31 -14.01
CA GLU A 376 -19.21 8.31 -15.22
C GLU A 376 -17.94 7.47 -15.09
N GLN A 377 -17.37 7.41 -13.88
CA GLN A 377 -16.24 6.51 -13.62
C GLN A 377 -16.66 5.04 -13.68
N GLY A 378 -17.84 4.70 -13.16
CA GLY A 378 -18.43 3.36 -13.26
C GLY A 378 -18.69 2.98 -14.73
N LYS A 379 -19.43 3.78 -15.47
CA LYS A 379 -19.72 3.55 -16.89
C LYS A 379 -18.46 3.39 -17.74
N ARG A 380 -17.40 4.14 -17.44
CA ARG A 380 -16.15 4.10 -18.20
C ARG A 380 -15.25 2.91 -17.86
N PHE A 381 -15.18 2.50 -16.60
CA PHE A 381 -14.17 1.54 -16.11
C PHE A 381 -14.76 0.20 -15.64
N ASP A 382 -16.07 0.05 -15.75
CA ASP A 382 -16.84 -1.17 -15.54
C ASP A 382 -18.08 -1.17 -16.45
N GLU A 383 -17.89 -0.92 -17.74
CA GLU A 383 -18.93 -0.68 -18.73
C GLU A 383 -20.07 -1.70 -18.67
N ASN A 384 -19.72 -2.97 -18.52
CA ASN A 384 -20.73 -4.06 -18.41
C ASN A 384 -21.30 -4.22 -17.00
N GLY A 385 -20.76 -3.53 -15.98
CA GLY A 385 -21.16 -3.69 -14.58
C GLY A 385 -20.69 -4.99 -13.91
N ASP A 386 -19.66 -5.65 -14.47
CA ASP A 386 -19.16 -6.93 -13.94
C ASP A 386 -18.54 -6.78 -12.54
N TYR A 387 -17.81 -5.68 -12.31
CA TYR A 387 -17.27 -5.36 -11.00
C TYR A 387 -18.38 -5.04 -9.99
N ILE A 388 -19.35 -4.23 -10.39
CA ILE A 388 -20.50 -3.91 -9.53
C ILE A 388 -21.25 -5.19 -9.17
N ARG A 389 -21.60 -6.07 -10.14
CA ARG A 389 -22.31 -7.33 -9.87
C ARG A 389 -21.57 -8.23 -8.89
N LYS A 390 -20.26 -8.25 -8.97
CA LYS A 390 -19.41 -9.08 -8.08
C LYS A 390 -19.52 -8.67 -6.61
N TYR A 391 -19.61 -7.37 -6.34
CA TYR A 391 -19.55 -6.85 -4.96
C TYR A 391 -20.88 -6.27 -4.46
N VAL A 392 -21.81 -6.00 -5.35
CA VAL A 392 -23.17 -5.49 -5.05
C VAL A 392 -24.21 -6.43 -5.66
N PRO A 393 -24.40 -7.63 -5.07
CA PRO A 393 -25.28 -8.66 -5.62
C PRO A 393 -26.74 -8.21 -5.71
N GLU A 394 -27.16 -7.22 -4.94
CA GLU A 394 -28.48 -6.60 -5.00
C GLU A 394 -28.80 -6.01 -6.39
N LEU A 395 -27.77 -5.63 -7.15
CA LEU A 395 -27.89 -5.06 -8.48
C LEU A 395 -27.61 -6.05 -9.62
N ALA A 396 -27.30 -7.32 -9.31
CA ALA A 396 -26.85 -8.30 -10.31
C ALA A 396 -27.88 -8.61 -11.41
N HIS A 397 -29.15 -8.31 -11.17
CA HIS A 397 -30.27 -8.54 -12.10
C HIS A 397 -30.42 -7.42 -13.15
N LEU A 398 -29.77 -6.25 -12.93
CA LEU A 398 -29.89 -5.12 -13.85
C LEU A 398 -29.01 -5.29 -15.10
N SER A 399 -29.46 -4.69 -16.20
CA SER A 399 -28.65 -4.60 -17.43
C SER A 399 -27.40 -3.74 -17.23
N ALA A 400 -26.49 -3.74 -18.21
CA ALA A 400 -25.29 -2.90 -18.18
C ALA A 400 -25.63 -1.39 -18.14
N ASP A 401 -26.67 -0.99 -18.83
CA ASP A 401 -27.11 0.41 -18.87
C ASP A 401 -27.75 0.87 -17.56
N GLU A 402 -28.46 -0.01 -16.87
CA GLU A 402 -29.21 0.32 -15.64
C GLU A 402 -28.36 0.22 -14.37
N ILE A 403 -27.34 -0.65 -14.34
CA ILE A 403 -26.62 -1.00 -13.11
C ILE A 403 -25.84 0.18 -12.51
N HIS A 404 -25.48 1.17 -13.34
CA HIS A 404 -24.76 2.37 -12.90
C HIS A 404 -25.68 3.45 -12.32
N GLU A 405 -26.95 3.43 -12.70
CA GLU A 405 -27.97 4.41 -12.27
C GLU A 405 -29.27 3.68 -11.88
N PRO A 406 -29.23 2.81 -10.85
CA PRO A 406 -30.38 1.96 -10.50
C PRO A 406 -31.62 2.74 -10.09
N TRP A 407 -31.50 4.02 -9.71
CA TRP A 407 -32.61 4.90 -9.38
C TRP A 407 -33.50 5.24 -10.60
N ASP A 408 -33.00 5.09 -11.82
CA ASP A 408 -33.74 5.33 -13.05
C ASP A 408 -34.42 4.03 -13.60
N SER A 409 -34.14 2.88 -12.97
CA SER A 409 -34.75 1.59 -13.32
C SER A 409 -35.91 1.27 -12.38
N ALA A 410 -37.01 0.72 -12.97
CA ALA A 410 -38.16 0.28 -12.20
C ALA A 410 -37.82 -0.81 -11.16
N ASP A 411 -36.86 -1.66 -11.46
CA ASP A 411 -36.41 -2.77 -10.62
C ASP A 411 -35.12 -2.42 -9.80
N GLY A 412 -34.62 -1.20 -9.89
CA GLY A 412 -33.31 -0.81 -9.31
C GLY A 412 -33.20 -1.01 -7.80
N TYR A 413 -34.31 -0.97 -7.08
CA TYR A 413 -34.35 -1.20 -5.63
C TYR A 413 -35.01 -2.51 -5.21
N LYS A 414 -35.34 -3.39 -6.17
CA LYS A 414 -36.09 -4.63 -5.95
C LYS A 414 -35.47 -5.57 -4.90
N HIS A 415 -34.15 -5.60 -4.80
CA HIS A 415 -33.43 -6.46 -3.85
C HIS A 415 -32.81 -5.66 -2.69
N GLY A 416 -33.35 -4.46 -2.39
CA GLY A 416 -32.98 -3.69 -1.20
C GLY A 416 -31.67 -2.90 -1.33
N TYR A 417 -31.24 -2.56 -2.53
CA TYR A 417 -30.11 -1.67 -2.73
C TYR A 417 -30.37 -0.29 -2.09
N ALA A 418 -29.33 0.35 -1.55
CA ALA A 418 -29.43 1.63 -0.86
C ALA A 418 -29.78 2.78 -1.81
N LYS A 419 -30.51 3.77 -1.32
CA LYS A 419 -30.72 5.04 -2.03
C LYS A 419 -29.50 5.94 -1.93
N LYS A 420 -29.32 6.84 -2.89
CA LYS A 420 -28.27 7.87 -2.86
C LYS A 420 -28.36 8.71 -1.58
N ILE A 421 -27.24 8.85 -0.90
CA ILE A 421 -27.12 9.66 0.35
C ILE A 421 -26.84 11.14 0.09
N VAL A 422 -26.41 11.48 -1.13
CA VAL A 422 -26.14 12.83 -1.62
C VAL A 422 -26.44 12.91 -3.13
N GLU A 423 -26.60 14.12 -3.66
CA GLU A 423 -26.69 14.37 -5.10
C GLU A 423 -25.33 14.92 -5.61
N HIS A 424 -24.59 14.10 -6.35
CA HIS A 424 -23.25 14.42 -6.85
C HIS A 424 -23.16 15.81 -7.52
N ALA A 425 -24.12 16.19 -8.34
CA ALA A 425 -24.12 17.48 -9.03
C ALA A 425 -24.11 18.68 -8.03
N THR A 426 -24.87 18.57 -6.95
CA THR A 426 -24.95 19.55 -5.88
C THR A 426 -23.63 19.60 -5.09
N GLU A 427 -23.15 18.42 -4.66
CA GLU A 427 -21.93 18.34 -3.85
C GLU A 427 -20.68 18.76 -4.62
N ARG A 428 -20.64 18.55 -5.94
CA ARG A 428 -19.57 19.08 -6.79
C ARG A 428 -19.51 20.60 -6.77
N ILE A 429 -20.64 21.29 -6.79
CA ILE A 429 -20.71 22.76 -6.71
C ILE A 429 -20.22 23.22 -5.34
N GLU A 430 -20.71 22.59 -4.27
CA GLU A 430 -20.30 22.87 -2.90
C GLU A 430 -18.79 22.64 -2.70
N SER A 431 -18.24 21.54 -3.20
CA SER A 431 -16.81 21.24 -3.12
C SER A 431 -15.93 22.32 -3.78
N LEU A 432 -16.37 22.84 -4.92
CA LEU A 432 -15.69 23.94 -5.61
C LEU A 432 -15.82 25.27 -4.83
N ALA A 433 -16.96 25.54 -4.23
CA ALA A 433 -17.18 26.73 -3.39
C ALA A 433 -16.24 26.71 -2.17
N ARG A 434 -16.15 25.57 -1.46
CA ARG A 434 -15.22 25.38 -0.33
C ARG A 434 -13.75 25.58 -0.73
N LEU A 435 -13.37 25.14 -1.93
CA LEU A 435 -12.02 25.40 -2.46
C LEU A 435 -11.76 26.89 -2.68
N GLU A 436 -12.72 27.64 -3.21
CA GLU A 436 -12.57 29.10 -3.39
C GLU A 436 -12.46 29.82 -2.03
N GLU A 437 -13.18 29.39 -1.01
CA GLU A 437 -13.10 29.96 0.35
C GLU A 437 -11.66 29.95 0.90
N ILE A 438 -10.90 28.86 0.69
CA ILE A 438 -9.50 28.78 1.18
C ILE A 438 -8.52 29.60 0.31
N LYS A 439 -8.83 29.85 -0.95
CA LYS A 439 -7.99 30.71 -1.80
C LYS A 439 -8.09 32.17 -1.37
N VAL A 440 -9.29 32.65 -1.06
CA VAL A 440 -9.53 34.02 -0.60
C VAL A 440 -8.82 34.28 0.74
N ARG A 441 -8.95 33.37 1.71
CA ARG A 441 -8.31 33.49 3.03
C ARG A 441 -6.78 33.54 2.99
N ASN A 442 -6.15 33.02 1.94
CA ASN A 442 -4.70 33.06 1.78
C ASN A 442 -4.20 34.33 1.07
N THR A 443 -5.09 35.19 0.61
CA THR A 443 -4.76 36.49 -0.03
C THR A 443 -5.00 37.69 0.89
N GLU A 444 -5.65 37.50 2.04
CA GLU A 444 -5.77 38.44 3.14
C GLU A 444 -4.65 38.22 4.19
#